data_82255fac2e3f0e967557ba2c8f036f61
#
_entry.id   82255fac2e3f0e967557ba2c8f036f61
#
_cell.length_a   1.000
_cell.length_b   1.000
_cell.length_c   1.000
_cell.angle_alpha   90.00
_cell.angle_beta   90.00
_cell.angle_gamma   90.00
#
_symmetry.space_group_name_H-M   'P 1'
#
loop_
_entity.id
_entity.type
_entity.pdbx_description
1 polymer ?
#
loop_
_entity_poly.entity_id
_entity_poly.type
_entity_poly.pdbx_seq_one_letter_code
_entity_poly.pdbx_strand_id
1 'polypeptide(L)'
;LIIRSGGVGMKIRTSLGVINSAVDVLLCSIIAVSLLFFYNQKKLIEAQEMRYWSYLAADELRQSSDDLTRLARTYVITGDDRYEKMYMDVVDIRAGKNPRPKDYHKIYWDLVVNYGDAPRGNGETKALDQIMIDLGFTEAEFAKLHEAEMNSDKLVQTEVIAMNAVKGLFADESGKFTVNRSPDMKMAADLMHNIDYHKEKAKIMAPINDFLDMIDRRTSDEVQKYIDRGDRYLTALIA
;
A
#
# COMPACT_ATOMS: atom_id res chain seq x y z
N LEU A 1 -45.77 -64.62 43.81
CA LEU A 1 -45.58 -63.14 43.61
C LEU A 1 -44.35 -62.91 42.74
N ILE A 2 -44.53 -62.76 41.41
CA ILE A 2 -43.39 -62.41 40.49
C ILE A 2 -43.42 -60.89 40.31
N ILE A 3 -42.46 -60.21 40.92
CA ILE A 3 -42.33 -58.77 40.81
C ILE A 3 -41.77 -58.42 39.43
N ARG A 4 -42.53 -57.67 38.63
CA ARG A 4 -42.11 -57.04 37.38
C ARG A 4 -41.01 -55.99 37.61
N SER A 5 -39.73 -56.38 37.65
CA SER A 5 -38.59 -55.45 37.74
C SER A 5 -38.00 -55.07 36.35
N GLY A 6 -38.54 -55.59 35.26
CA GLY A 6 -37.98 -55.43 33.92
C GLY A 6 -38.22 -54.06 33.24
N GLY A 7 -39.24 -53.31 33.63
CA GLY A 7 -39.65 -52.07 32.95
C GLY A 7 -38.85 -50.84 33.37
N VAL A 8 -38.34 -50.79 34.58
CA VAL A 8 -37.58 -49.61 35.08
C VAL A 8 -36.13 -49.62 34.54
N GLY A 9 -35.49 -50.81 34.53
CA GLY A 9 -34.13 -50.94 34.01
C GLY A 9 -34.00 -50.64 32.51
N MET A 10 -35.01 -50.96 31.69
CA MET A 10 -35.01 -50.68 30.27
C MET A 10 -35.23 -49.16 29.95
N LYS A 11 -36.07 -48.48 30.75
CA LYS A 11 -36.26 -47.02 30.65
C LYS A 11 -35.01 -46.25 31.07
N ILE A 12 -34.30 -46.69 32.07
CA ILE A 12 -33.05 -46.06 32.54
C ILE A 12 -31.94 -46.23 31.47
N ARG A 13 -31.80 -47.40 30.84
CA ARG A 13 -30.79 -47.64 29.80
C ARG A 13 -31.06 -46.79 28.53
N THR A 14 -32.31 -46.67 28.09
CA THR A 14 -32.69 -45.81 26.93
C THR A 14 -32.47 -44.36 27.27
N SER A 15 -32.83 -43.89 28.46
CA SER A 15 -32.57 -42.49 28.90
C SER A 15 -31.08 -42.17 28.97
N LEU A 16 -30.26 -43.09 29.50
CA LEU A 16 -28.79 -42.92 29.55
C LEU A 16 -28.16 -42.88 28.14
N GLY A 17 -28.66 -43.72 27.19
CA GLY A 17 -28.22 -43.71 25.82
C GLY A 17 -28.54 -42.39 25.08
N VAL A 18 -29.72 -41.83 25.30
CA VAL A 18 -30.11 -40.51 24.74
C VAL A 18 -29.24 -39.38 25.32
N ILE A 19 -28.97 -39.39 26.62
CA ILE A 19 -28.11 -38.40 27.25
C ILE A 19 -26.68 -38.47 26.70
N ASN A 20 -26.10 -39.67 26.58
CA ASN A 20 -24.76 -39.83 26.00
C ASN A 20 -24.70 -39.34 24.57
N SER A 21 -25.68 -39.69 23.71
CA SER A 21 -25.74 -39.20 22.33
C SER A 21 -25.87 -37.67 22.26
N ALA A 22 -26.63 -37.05 23.15
CA ALA A 22 -26.76 -35.60 23.23
C ALA A 22 -25.41 -34.93 23.62
N VAL A 23 -24.68 -35.53 24.59
CA VAL A 23 -23.34 -35.06 24.98
C VAL A 23 -22.35 -35.20 23.80
N ASP A 24 -22.36 -36.32 23.08
CA ASP A 24 -21.48 -36.55 21.94
C ASP A 24 -21.75 -35.52 20.82
N VAL A 25 -23.01 -35.24 20.51
CA VAL A 25 -23.39 -34.21 19.54
C VAL A 25 -22.93 -32.83 19.99
N LEU A 26 -23.09 -32.51 21.27
CA LEU A 26 -22.63 -31.23 21.83
C LEU A 26 -21.11 -31.09 21.71
N LEU A 27 -20.35 -32.12 22.11
CA LEU A 27 -18.89 -32.14 22.00
C LEU A 27 -18.43 -31.99 20.54
N CYS A 28 -19.05 -32.73 19.60
CA CYS A 28 -18.74 -32.57 18.18
C CYS A 28 -19.04 -31.16 17.68
N SER A 29 -20.13 -30.54 18.12
CA SER A 29 -20.50 -29.17 17.76
C SER A 29 -19.48 -28.15 18.27
N ILE A 30 -19.06 -28.28 19.54
CA ILE A 30 -18.05 -27.41 20.14
C ILE A 30 -16.72 -27.53 19.37
N ILE A 31 -16.28 -28.75 19.07
CA ILE A 31 -15.06 -29.00 18.29
C ILE A 31 -15.17 -28.35 16.90
N ALA A 32 -16.29 -28.57 16.21
CA ALA A 32 -16.50 -28.00 14.87
C ALA A 32 -16.47 -26.46 14.87
N VAL A 33 -17.18 -25.82 15.82
CA VAL A 33 -17.18 -24.35 15.93
C VAL A 33 -15.80 -23.84 16.31
N SER A 34 -15.08 -24.54 17.21
CA SER A 34 -13.71 -24.18 17.58
C SER A 34 -12.76 -24.22 16.38
N LEU A 35 -12.85 -25.25 15.53
CA LEU A 35 -12.05 -25.35 14.31
C LEU A 35 -12.37 -24.22 13.32
N LEU A 36 -13.66 -23.88 13.15
CA LEU A 36 -14.08 -22.75 12.33
C LEU A 36 -13.57 -21.41 12.89
N PHE A 37 -13.58 -21.25 14.19
CA PHE A 37 -13.03 -20.06 14.86
C PHE A 37 -11.52 -19.95 14.62
N PHE A 38 -10.75 -21.02 14.80
CA PHE A 38 -9.30 -21.01 14.52
C PHE A 38 -9.00 -20.69 13.04
N TYR A 39 -9.73 -21.28 12.13
CA TYR A 39 -9.59 -20.96 10.70
C TYR A 39 -9.88 -19.48 10.41
N ASN A 40 -10.94 -18.93 11.02
CA ASN A 40 -11.28 -17.52 10.88
C ASN A 40 -10.19 -16.60 11.47
N GLN A 41 -9.59 -16.96 12.61
CA GLN A 41 -8.49 -16.19 13.19
C GLN A 41 -7.27 -16.16 12.28
N LYS A 42 -6.93 -17.27 11.62
CA LYS A 42 -5.88 -17.28 10.61
C LYS A 42 -6.19 -16.33 9.45
N LYS A 43 -7.44 -16.34 8.96
CA LYS A 43 -7.87 -15.42 7.89
C LYS A 43 -7.88 -13.95 8.32
N LEU A 44 -8.20 -13.68 9.57
CA LEU A 44 -8.10 -12.33 10.13
C LEU A 44 -6.65 -11.82 10.13
N ILE A 45 -5.69 -12.66 10.53
CA ILE A 45 -4.27 -12.31 10.51
C ILE A 45 -3.82 -12.03 9.07
N GLU A 46 -4.16 -12.90 8.11
CA GLU A 46 -3.84 -12.73 6.70
C GLU A 46 -4.43 -11.41 6.15
N ALA A 47 -5.67 -11.05 6.52
CA ALA A 47 -6.30 -9.80 6.11
C ALA A 47 -5.63 -8.56 6.72
N GLN A 48 -5.19 -8.64 7.99
CA GLN A 48 -4.44 -7.56 8.65
C GLN A 48 -3.06 -7.36 8.01
N GLU A 49 -2.35 -8.44 7.69
CA GLU A 49 -1.07 -8.37 6.97
C GLU A 49 -1.27 -7.76 5.58
N MET A 50 -2.29 -8.19 4.84
CA MET A 50 -2.62 -7.63 3.53
C MET A 50 -2.96 -6.14 3.61
N ARG A 51 -3.71 -5.71 4.62
CA ARG A 51 -3.99 -4.30 4.88
C ARG A 51 -2.71 -3.50 5.11
N TYR A 52 -1.81 -4.02 5.93
CA TYR A 52 -0.54 -3.36 6.23
C TYR A 52 0.32 -3.18 4.98
N TRP A 53 0.51 -4.24 4.18
CA TRP A 53 1.32 -4.18 2.97
C TRP A 53 0.67 -3.32 1.87
N SER A 54 -0.65 -3.37 1.75
CA SER A 54 -1.38 -2.50 0.81
C SER A 54 -1.23 -1.03 1.18
N TYR A 55 -1.33 -0.70 2.47
CA TYR A 55 -1.08 0.66 2.94
C TYR A 55 0.34 1.12 2.64
N LEU A 56 1.36 0.30 2.90
CA LEU A 56 2.75 0.65 2.61
C LEU A 56 3.01 0.88 1.12
N ALA A 57 2.45 0.05 0.24
CA ALA A 57 2.60 0.21 -1.22
C ALA A 57 1.92 1.51 -1.70
N ALA A 58 0.75 1.82 -1.17
CA ALA A 58 0.02 3.05 -1.50
C ALA A 58 0.73 4.30 -0.96
N ASP A 59 1.25 4.24 0.27
CA ASP A 59 2.02 5.34 0.87
C ASP A 59 3.35 5.56 0.15
N GLU A 60 4.01 4.50 -0.33
CA GLU A 60 5.21 4.63 -1.17
C GLU A 60 4.94 5.43 -2.45
N LEU A 61 3.79 5.24 -3.09
CA LEU A 61 3.43 6.04 -4.26
C LEU A 61 3.29 7.51 -3.91
N ARG A 62 2.56 7.83 -2.84
CA ARG A 62 2.39 9.20 -2.34
C ARG A 62 3.73 9.81 -1.98
N GLN A 63 4.53 9.10 -1.21
CA GLN A 63 5.86 9.54 -0.77
C GLN A 63 6.79 9.78 -1.97
N SER A 64 6.81 8.87 -2.96
CA SER A 64 7.64 9.05 -4.16
C SER A 64 7.26 10.33 -4.93
N SER A 65 5.97 10.66 -5.02
CA SER A 65 5.52 11.90 -5.64
C SER A 65 5.99 13.16 -4.88
N ASP A 66 6.01 13.09 -3.56
CA ASP A 66 6.50 14.20 -2.72
C ASP A 66 8.04 14.30 -2.77
N ASP A 67 8.74 13.18 -2.78
CA ASP A 67 10.19 13.13 -2.92
C ASP A 67 10.65 13.69 -4.27
N LEU A 68 10.00 13.33 -5.38
CA LEU A 68 10.29 13.89 -6.70
C LEU A 68 10.18 15.42 -6.68
N THR A 69 9.08 15.95 -6.13
CA THR A 69 8.89 17.41 -6.00
C THR A 69 9.97 18.04 -5.12
N ARG A 70 10.29 17.44 -3.98
CA ARG A 70 11.31 17.95 -3.05
C ARG A 70 12.70 17.96 -3.68
N LEU A 71 13.09 16.86 -4.32
CA LEU A 71 14.40 16.70 -4.94
C LEU A 71 14.58 17.65 -6.12
N ALA A 72 13.59 17.76 -7.01
CA ALA A 72 13.62 18.70 -8.13
C ALA A 72 13.72 20.15 -7.63
N ARG A 73 12.92 20.55 -6.63
CA ARG A 73 12.99 21.88 -6.03
C ARG A 73 14.33 22.18 -5.37
N THR A 74 14.91 21.20 -4.68
CA THR A 74 16.23 21.37 -4.08
C THR A 74 17.30 21.50 -5.15
N TYR A 75 17.23 20.71 -6.21
CA TYR A 75 18.15 20.80 -7.34
C TYR A 75 18.13 22.18 -8.00
N VAL A 76 16.96 22.72 -8.32
CA VAL A 76 16.85 24.02 -9.03
C VAL A 76 17.32 25.20 -8.18
N ILE A 77 17.35 25.06 -6.85
CA ILE A 77 17.88 26.12 -5.96
C ILE A 77 19.36 25.97 -5.70
N THR A 78 19.87 24.72 -5.62
CA THR A 78 21.27 24.47 -5.21
C THR A 78 22.21 24.25 -6.39
N GLY A 79 21.70 23.73 -7.52
CA GLY A 79 22.50 23.24 -8.63
C GLY A 79 23.34 22.00 -8.30
N ASP A 80 23.03 21.31 -7.18
CA ASP A 80 23.79 20.15 -6.73
C ASP A 80 23.25 18.87 -7.40
N ASP A 81 24.06 18.30 -8.29
CA ASP A 81 23.70 17.12 -9.12
C ASP A 81 23.29 15.89 -8.31
N ARG A 82 23.61 15.83 -7.02
CA ARG A 82 23.16 14.74 -6.14
C ARG A 82 21.64 14.67 -6.07
N TYR A 83 20.95 15.82 -6.07
CA TYR A 83 19.49 15.88 -6.01
C TYR A 83 18.84 15.44 -7.31
N GLU A 84 19.44 15.78 -8.47
CA GLU A 84 18.97 15.25 -9.75
C GLU A 84 19.16 13.73 -9.82
N LYS A 85 20.32 13.22 -9.38
CA LYS A 85 20.57 11.78 -9.33
C LYS A 85 19.54 11.06 -8.45
N MET A 86 19.27 11.57 -7.24
CA MET A 86 18.25 10.99 -6.36
C MET A 86 16.84 11.06 -6.98
N TYR A 87 16.50 12.13 -7.70
CA TYR A 87 15.24 12.23 -8.45
C TYR A 87 15.11 11.07 -9.46
N MET A 88 16.15 10.83 -10.24
CA MET A 88 16.16 9.72 -11.21
C MET A 88 16.11 8.37 -10.52
N ASP A 89 16.82 8.19 -9.41
CA ASP A 89 16.78 6.96 -8.62
C ASP A 89 15.35 6.67 -8.07
N VAL A 90 14.59 7.68 -7.62
CA VAL A 90 13.18 7.52 -7.23
C VAL A 90 12.35 7.00 -8.41
N VAL A 91 12.51 7.60 -9.59
CA VAL A 91 11.80 7.18 -10.82
C VAL A 91 12.13 5.73 -11.16
N ASP A 92 13.41 5.37 -11.16
CA ASP A 92 13.89 4.04 -11.56
C ASP A 92 13.52 2.96 -10.54
N ILE A 93 13.53 3.24 -9.24
CA ILE A 93 13.05 2.34 -8.19
C ILE A 93 11.55 2.09 -8.37
N ARG A 94 10.75 3.15 -8.57
CA ARG A 94 9.30 3.04 -8.77
C ARG A 94 8.98 2.22 -10.03
N ALA A 95 9.73 2.41 -11.09
CA ALA A 95 9.58 1.67 -12.35
C ALA A 95 10.16 0.24 -12.32
N GLY A 96 10.78 -0.20 -11.20
CA GLY A 96 11.41 -1.50 -11.10
C GLY A 96 12.66 -1.68 -11.96
N LYS A 97 13.35 -0.60 -12.31
CA LYS A 97 14.64 -0.64 -13.02
C LYS A 97 15.81 -0.76 -12.06
N ASN A 98 15.70 -0.10 -10.92
CA ASN A 98 16.67 -0.19 -9.83
C ASN A 98 16.10 -1.02 -8.66
N PRO A 99 16.96 -1.71 -7.88
CA PRO A 99 16.51 -2.45 -6.70
C PRO A 99 15.93 -1.48 -5.65
N ARG A 100 14.75 -1.83 -5.12
CA ARG A 100 14.13 -1.10 -4.02
C ARG A 100 14.98 -1.27 -2.76
N PRO A 101 15.30 -0.21 -2.02
CA PRO A 101 15.99 -0.33 -0.74
C PRO A 101 15.17 -1.17 0.26
N LYS A 102 15.85 -1.93 1.12
CA LYS A 102 15.17 -2.61 2.23
C LYS A 102 14.54 -1.57 3.15
N ASP A 103 13.35 -1.87 3.65
CA ASP A 103 12.58 -0.96 4.52
C ASP A 103 12.39 0.46 3.90
N TYR A 104 12.13 0.54 2.59
CA TYR A 104 12.05 1.79 1.85
C TYR A 104 10.95 2.74 2.37
N HIS A 105 9.95 2.20 3.07
CA HIS A 105 8.91 2.98 3.77
C HIS A 105 9.41 3.78 4.97
N LYS A 106 10.66 3.57 5.40
CA LYS A 106 11.31 4.34 6.47
C LYS A 106 12.10 5.49 5.86
N ILE A 107 12.62 6.41 6.70
CA ILE A 107 13.47 7.52 6.28
C ILE A 107 14.64 6.98 5.46
N TYR A 108 14.75 7.40 4.21
CA TYR A 108 15.78 6.93 3.28
C TYR A 108 16.57 8.07 2.65
N TRP A 109 15.95 8.96 1.90
CA TRP A 109 16.64 9.97 1.10
C TRP A 109 17.40 11.00 1.93
N ASP A 110 16.92 11.36 3.11
CA ASP A 110 17.64 12.25 4.01
C ASP A 110 18.93 11.61 4.53
N LEU A 111 18.93 10.29 4.71
CA LEU A 111 20.13 9.55 5.08
C LEU A 111 21.10 9.44 3.89
N VAL A 112 20.61 9.23 2.67
CA VAL A 112 21.43 9.22 1.45
C VAL A 112 22.13 10.55 1.24
N VAL A 113 21.44 11.68 1.40
CA VAL A 113 22.05 13.02 1.30
C VAL A 113 23.24 13.18 2.23
N ASN A 114 23.14 12.68 3.47
CA ASN A 114 24.16 12.87 4.49
C ASN A 114 25.30 11.84 4.41
N TYR A 115 24.99 10.59 4.09
CA TYR A 115 25.97 9.48 4.14
C TYR A 115 26.47 9.00 2.78
N GLY A 116 25.88 9.48 1.68
CA GLY A 116 26.33 9.21 0.30
C GLY A 116 25.97 7.84 -0.26
N ASP A 117 25.76 6.83 0.57
CA ASP A 117 25.43 5.45 0.17
C ASP A 117 24.05 5.01 0.67
N ALA A 118 23.51 3.96 0.04
CA ALA A 118 22.24 3.38 0.43
C ALA A 118 22.30 2.82 1.88
N PRO A 119 21.65 3.47 2.86
CA PRO A 119 21.85 3.16 4.28
C PRO A 119 21.34 1.79 4.70
N ARG A 120 20.67 1.05 3.82
CA ARG A 120 19.94 -0.19 4.16
C ARG A 120 20.12 -1.36 3.21
N GLY A 121 21.05 -1.29 2.27
CA GLY A 121 21.25 -2.33 1.26
C GLY A 121 20.04 -2.49 0.31
N ASN A 122 20.21 -3.33 -0.69
CA ASN A 122 19.21 -3.54 -1.74
C ASN A 122 18.22 -4.63 -1.37
N GLY A 123 16.93 -4.38 -1.67
CA GLY A 123 15.86 -5.34 -1.68
C GLY A 123 15.57 -5.85 -3.10
N GLU A 124 14.31 -6.15 -3.38
CA GLU A 124 13.85 -6.70 -4.65
C GLU A 124 13.80 -5.63 -5.76
N THR A 125 14.13 -6.03 -6.99
CA THR A 125 13.94 -5.21 -8.19
C THR A 125 12.58 -5.53 -8.78
N LYS A 126 11.58 -4.69 -8.44
CA LYS A 126 10.19 -4.88 -8.84
C LYS A 126 9.47 -3.55 -8.94
N ALA A 127 8.72 -3.34 -10.00
CA ALA A 127 7.94 -2.13 -10.18
C ALA A 127 6.83 -2.00 -9.12
N LEU A 128 6.51 -0.78 -8.72
CA LEU A 128 5.52 -0.53 -7.66
C LEU A 128 4.11 -0.98 -8.08
N ASP A 129 3.72 -0.78 -9.34
CA ASP A 129 2.47 -1.28 -9.89
C ASP A 129 2.37 -2.81 -9.82
N GLN A 130 3.46 -3.53 -10.09
CA GLN A 130 3.49 -4.99 -9.97
C GLN A 130 3.35 -5.44 -8.50
N ILE A 131 3.91 -4.70 -7.54
CA ILE A 131 3.69 -4.97 -6.12
C ILE A 131 2.21 -4.78 -5.77
N MET A 132 1.59 -3.71 -6.27
CA MET A 132 0.17 -3.45 -6.06
C MET A 132 -0.73 -4.54 -6.68
N ILE A 133 -0.39 -5.03 -7.88
CA ILE A 133 -1.09 -6.17 -8.51
C ILE A 133 -1.00 -7.41 -7.63
N ASP A 134 0.18 -7.76 -7.13
CA ASP A 134 0.37 -8.94 -6.28
C ASP A 134 -0.36 -8.83 -4.93
N LEU A 135 -0.57 -7.60 -4.44
CA LEU A 135 -1.36 -7.29 -3.25
C LEU A 135 -2.88 -7.23 -3.54
N GLY A 136 -3.31 -7.53 -4.77
CA GLY A 136 -4.71 -7.61 -5.15
C GLY A 136 -5.42 -6.26 -5.23
N PHE A 137 -4.72 -5.22 -5.66
CA PHE A 137 -5.34 -3.93 -5.96
C PHE A 137 -6.34 -4.08 -7.11
N THR A 138 -7.45 -3.36 -7.01
CA THR A 138 -8.58 -3.47 -7.94
C THR A 138 -8.38 -2.59 -9.18
N GLU A 139 -9.09 -2.91 -10.29
CA GLU A 139 -9.12 -2.06 -11.48
C GLU A 139 -9.59 -0.63 -11.19
N ALA A 140 -10.54 -0.46 -10.26
CA ALA A 140 -11.02 0.85 -9.85
C ALA A 140 -9.94 1.68 -9.11
N GLU A 141 -9.12 1.02 -8.28
CA GLU A 141 -7.96 1.64 -7.63
C GLU A 141 -6.90 2.02 -8.67
N PHE A 142 -6.59 1.15 -9.63
CA PHE A 142 -5.69 1.47 -10.73
C PHE A 142 -6.20 2.58 -11.66
N ALA A 143 -7.52 2.70 -11.87
CA ALA A 143 -8.09 3.80 -12.64
C ALA A 143 -7.78 5.17 -12.00
N LYS A 144 -7.76 5.27 -10.67
CA LYS A 144 -7.33 6.49 -9.96
C LYS A 144 -5.85 6.79 -10.13
N LEU A 145 -5.01 5.75 -10.16
CA LEU A 145 -3.57 5.92 -10.43
C LEU A 145 -3.32 6.39 -11.86
N HIS A 146 -4.06 5.85 -12.83
CA HIS A 146 -3.96 6.29 -14.22
C HIS A 146 -4.44 7.75 -14.40
N GLU A 147 -5.50 8.16 -13.69
CA GLU A 147 -5.92 9.56 -13.63
C GLU A 147 -4.80 10.47 -13.10
N ALA A 148 -4.13 10.07 -12.02
CA ALA A 148 -2.99 10.81 -11.48
C ALA A 148 -1.81 10.88 -12.46
N GLU A 149 -1.50 9.80 -13.17
CA GLU A 149 -0.46 9.71 -14.19
C GLU A 149 -0.75 10.69 -15.35
N MET A 150 -1.95 10.64 -15.92
CA MET A 150 -2.35 11.57 -16.98
C MET A 150 -2.26 13.05 -16.55
N ASN A 151 -2.56 13.34 -15.28
CA ASN A 151 -2.43 14.68 -14.74
C ASN A 151 -0.96 15.08 -14.51
N SER A 152 -0.03 14.12 -14.44
CA SER A 152 1.38 14.39 -14.12
C SER A 152 2.20 14.94 -15.31
N ASP A 153 1.80 14.68 -16.55
CA ASP A 153 2.57 15.00 -17.75
C ASP A 153 3.04 16.46 -17.81
N LYS A 154 2.13 17.39 -17.51
CA LYS A 154 2.44 18.82 -17.52
C LYS A 154 3.41 19.22 -16.42
N LEU A 155 3.28 18.62 -15.23
CA LEU A 155 4.18 18.89 -14.12
C LEU A 155 5.58 18.35 -14.41
N VAL A 156 5.69 17.12 -14.92
CA VAL A 156 6.95 16.49 -15.34
C VAL A 156 7.64 17.35 -16.43
N GLN A 157 6.91 17.85 -17.42
CA GLN A 157 7.47 18.77 -18.42
C GLN A 157 8.04 20.03 -17.76
N THR A 158 7.33 20.62 -16.81
CA THR A 158 7.80 21.79 -16.06
C THR A 158 9.08 21.49 -15.28
N GLU A 159 9.15 20.33 -14.62
CA GLU A 159 10.34 19.88 -13.89
C GLU A 159 11.53 19.66 -14.83
N VAL A 160 11.31 19.01 -15.98
CA VAL A 160 12.35 18.79 -16.99
C VAL A 160 12.88 20.11 -17.53
N ILE A 161 12.02 21.09 -17.85
CA ILE A 161 12.42 22.43 -18.30
C ILE A 161 13.26 23.11 -17.21
N ALA A 162 12.80 23.10 -15.96
CA ALA A 162 13.48 23.74 -14.85
C ALA A 162 14.86 23.13 -14.57
N MET A 163 14.95 21.78 -14.53
CA MET A 163 16.22 21.09 -14.30
C MET A 163 17.21 21.30 -15.45
N ASN A 164 16.76 21.35 -16.70
CA ASN A 164 17.63 21.68 -17.83
C ASN A 164 18.08 23.15 -17.83
N ALA A 165 17.25 24.09 -17.39
CA ALA A 165 17.64 25.50 -17.25
C ALA A 165 18.79 25.68 -16.24
N VAL A 166 18.85 24.89 -15.16
CA VAL A 166 19.98 24.85 -14.24
C VAL A 166 21.28 24.45 -14.94
N LYS A 167 21.20 23.54 -15.93
CA LYS A 167 22.37 23.11 -16.73
C LYS A 167 22.70 24.06 -17.87
N GLY A 168 21.89 25.11 -18.11
CA GLY A 168 22.03 25.98 -19.26
C GLY A 168 21.56 25.32 -20.57
N LEU A 169 20.72 24.29 -20.49
CA LEU A 169 20.14 23.59 -21.63
C LEU A 169 18.69 24.05 -21.84
N PHE A 170 18.38 24.52 -23.04
CA PHE A 170 17.07 25.02 -23.38
C PHE A 170 16.50 24.30 -24.62
N ALA A 171 15.18 24.21 -24.69
CA ALA A 171 14.51 23.58 -25.81
C ALA A 171 14.70 24.37 -27.11
N ASP A 172 14.95 23.67 -28.20
CA ASP A 172 14.89 24.21 -29.58
C ASP A 172 13.42 24.21 -30.09
N GLU A 173 13.23 24.61 -31.37
CA GLU A 173 11.91 24.64 -32.00
C GLU A 173 11.22 23.25 -32.09
N SER A 174 11.98 22.17 -31.98
CA SER A 174 11.47 20.78 -31.92
C SER A 174 11.15 20.29 -30.50
N GLY A 175 11.41 21.12 -29.47
CA GLY A 175 11.23 20.77 -28.08
C GLY A 175 12.39 19.97 -27.47
N LYS A 176 13.49 19.77 -28.18
CA LYS A 176 14.68 19.08 -27.67
C LYS A 176 15.62 20.06 -26.97
N PHE A 177 16.20 19.66 -25.85
CA PHE A 177 17.12 20.47 -25.03
C PHE A 177 18.53 20.48 -25.65
N THR A 178 18.69 21.19 -26.76
CA THR A 178 19.93 21.28 -27.57
C THR A 178 20.55 22.66 -27.57
N VAL A 179 19.83 23.70 -27.13
CA VAL A 179 20.29 25.08 -27.12
C VAL A 179 21.08 25.35 -25.86
N ASN A 180 22.40 25.56 -25.98
CA ASN A 180 23.28 25.91 -24.85
C ASN A 180 23.25 27.43 -24.59
N ARG A 181 22.97 27.81 -23.35
CA ARG A 181 23.04 29.20 -22.85
C ARG A 181 23.62 29.20 -21.43
N SER A 182 23.79 30.37 -20.84
CA SER A 182 24.13 30.46 -19.43
C SER A 182 23.04 29.82 -18.56
N PRO A 183 23.38 29.07 -17.50
CA PRO A 183 22.40 28.56 -16.54
C PRO A 183 21.46 29.66 -16.04
N ASP A 184 20.17 29.33 -15.94
CA ASP A 184 19.14 30.25 -15.41
C ASP A 184 18.41 29.62 -14.21
N MET A 185 19.07 29.67 -13.06
CA MET A 185 18.52 29.16 -11.81
C MET A 185 17.31 29.96 -11.35
N LYS A 186 17.24 31.25 -11.69
CA LYS A 186 16.07 32.08 -11.34
C LYS A 186 14.84 31.60 -12.08
N MET A 187 14.92 31.42 -13.39
CA MET A 187 13.83 30.85 -14.19
C MET A 187 13.43 29.47 -13.65
N ALA A 188 14.40 28.60 -13.36
CA ALA A 188 14.15 27.26 -12.83
C ALA A 188 13.38 27.32 -11.49
N ALA A 189 13.82 28.18 -10.58
CA ALA A 189 13.15 28.38 -9.29
C ALA A 189 11.74 28.94 -9.46
N ASP A 190 11.55 29.95 -10.31
CA ASP A 190 10.25 30.56 -10.58
C ASP A 190 9.26 29.55 -11.14
N LEU A 191 9.68 28.64 -12.04
CA LEU A 191 8.87 27.56 -12.58
C LEU A 191 8.39 26.57 -11.50
N MET A 192 9.27 26.21 -10.58
CA MET A 192 9.01 25.17 -9.58
C MET A 192 8.28 25.67 -8.32
N HIS A 193 8.17 27.02 -8.12
CA HIS A 193 7.60 27.59 -6.90
C HIS A 193 6.41 28.52 -7.16
N ASN A 194 5.96 28.67 -8.42
CA ASN A 194 4.80 29.49 -8.76
C ASN A 194 3.48 28.79 -8.42
N ILE A 195 2.39 29.56 -8.42
CA ILE A 195 1.06 29.06 -8.07
C ILE A 195 0.55 28.00 -9.05
N ASP A 196 0.97 28.06 -10.33
CA ASP A 196 0.50 27.10 -11.34
C ASP A 196 1.14 25.73 -11.13
N TYR A 197 2.41 25.67 -10.71
CA TYR A 197 3.03 24.42 -10.26
C TYR A 197 2.23 23.76 -9.12
N HIS A 198 1.83 24.56 -8.12
CA HIS A 198 1.03 24.04 -7.00
C HIS A 198 -0.35 23.55 -7.42
N LYS A 199 -1.00 24.23 -8.38
CA LYS A 199 -2.29 23.77 -8.94
C LYS A 199 -2.16 22.44 -9.69
N GLU A 200 -1.11 22.32 -10.52
CA GLU A 200 -0.87 21.05 -11.25
C GLU A 200 -0.52 19.91 -10.27
N LYS A 201 0.30 20.17 -9.25
CA LYS A 201 0.56 19.18 -8.18
C LYS A 201 -0.73 18.75 -7.49
N ALA A 202 -1.64 19.67 -7.16
CA ALA A 202 -2.92 19.35 -6.53
C ALA A 202 -3.79 18.43 -7.41
N LYS A 203 -3.78 18.61 -8.73
CA LYS A 203 -4.51 17.73 -9.67
C LYS A 203 -3.99 16.30 -9.66
N ILE A 204 -2.69 16.11 -9.43
CA ILE A 204 -2.07 14.78 -9.30
C ILE A 204 -2.44 14.17 -7.94
N MET A 205 -2.37 14.97 -6.88
CA MET A 205 -2.58 14.47 -5.52
C MET A 205 -4.04 14.14 -5.20
N ALA A 206 -5.01 14.80 -5.87
CA ALA A 206 -6.43 14.53 -5.63
C ALA A 206 -6.84 13.08 -5.96
N PRO A 207 -6.58 12.51 -7.15
CA PRO A 207 -6.88 11.10 -7.42
C PRO A 207 -6.03 10.14 -6.58
N ILE A 208 -4.81 10.51 -6.17
CA ILE A 208 -4.02 9.71 -5.22
C ILE A 208 -4.71 9.66 -3.85
N ASN A 209 -5.28 10.78 -3.38
CA ASN A 209 -6.06 10.79 -2.14
C ASN A 209 -7.29 9.89 -2.23
N ASP A 210 -8.06 9.98 -3.33
CA ASP A 210 -9.20 9.08 -3.56
C ASP A 210 -8.77 7.60 -3.56
N PHE A 211 -7.66 7.30 -4.19
CA PHE A 211 -7.05 5.97 -4.22
C PHE A 211 -6.70 5.45 -2.80
N LEU A 212 -6.08 6.28 -1.96
CA LEU A 212 -5.76 5.93 -0.56
C LEU A 212 -7.03 5.62 0.24
N ASP A 213 -8.09 6.43 0.07
CA ASP A 213 -9.38 6.22 0.73
C ASP A 213 -10.04 4.91 0.27
N MET A 214 -9.93 4.55 -1.02
CA MET A 214 -10.47 3.30 -1.56
C MET A 214 -9.78 2.08 -0.95
N ILE A 215 -8.45 2.09 -0.87
CA ILE A 215 -7.66 1.01 -0.27
C ILE A 215 -8.00 0.86 1.21
N ASP A 216 -8.03 1.96 1.96
CA ASP A 216 -8.34 1.89 3.40
C ASP A 216 -9.73 1.29 3.63
N ARG A 217 -10.74 1.73 2.90
CA ARG A 217 -12.09 1.15 2.99
C ARG A 217 -12.08 -0.34 2.65
N ARG A 218 -11.59 -0.74 1.47
CA ARG A 218 -11.58 -2.15 1.04
C ARG A 218 -10.89 -3.05 2.04
N THR A 219 -9.70 -2.67 2.48
CA THR A 219 -8.90 -3.51 3.39
C THR A 219 -9.45 -3.50 4.81
N SER A 220 -10.03 -2.39 5.27
CA SER A 220 -10.73 -2.29 6.55
C SER A 220 -11.99 -3.15 6.58
N ASP A 221 -12.80 -3.10 5.52
CA ASP A 221 -14.02 -3.91 5.39
C ASP A 221 -13.70 -5.41 5.40
N GLU A 222 -12.61 -5.83 4.74
CA GLU A 222 -12.18 -7.23 4.76
C GLU A 222 -11.76 -7.68 6.17
N VAL A 223 -11.02 -6.87 6.91
CA VAL A 223 -10.67 -7.13 8.31
C VAL A 223 -11.93 -7.21 9.17
N GLN A 224 -12.85 -6.23 9.05
CA GLN A 224 -14.08 -6.18 9.84
C GLN A 224 -14.96 -7.41 9.61
N LYS A 225 -15.05 -7.89 8.38
CA LYS A 225 -15.77 -9.12 8.02
C LYS A 225 -15.29 -10.35 8.82
N TYR A 226 -13.98 -10.50 9.04
CA TYR A 226 -13.43 -11.59 9.84
C TYR A 226 -13.63 -11.37 11.35
N ILE A 227 -13.59 -10.13 11.82
CA ILE A 227 -13.93 -9.80 13.22
C ILE A 227 -15.37 -10.19 13.51
N ASP A 228 -16.33 -9.71 12.72
CA ASP A 228 -17.76 -10.01 12.90
C ASP A 228 -18.06 -11.50 12.81
N ARG A 229 -17.33 -12.23 11.97
CA ARG A 229 -17.47 -13.69 11.87
C ARG A 229 -16.91 -14.38 13.11
N GLY A 230 -15.79 -13.90 13.64
CA GLY A 230 -15.20 -14.40 14.89
C GLY A 230 -16.13 -14.24 16.09
N ASP A 231 -16.77 -13.09 16.21
CA ASP A 231 -17.73 -12.79 17.27
C ASP A 231 -18.96 -13.71 17.21
N ARG A 232 -19.45 -14.04 15.99
CA ARG A 232 -20.52 -15.02 15.82
C ARG A 232 -20.13 -16.43 16.26
N TYR A 233 -18.90 -16.88 15.95
CA TYR A 233 -18.42 -18.18 16.43
C TYR A 233 -18.23 -18.21 17.94
N LEU A 234 -17.71 -17.13 18.53
CA LEU A 234 -17.56 -17.00 19.97
C LEU A 234 -18.91 -17.03 20.69
N THR A 235 -19.90 -16.30 20.16
CA THR A 235 -21.26 -16.31 20.68
C THR A 235 -21.86 -17.73 20.62
N ALA A 236 -21.64 -18.45 19.54
CA ALA A 236 -22.14 -19.83 19.39
C ALA A 236 -21.45 -20.85 20.33
N LEU A 237 -20.23 -20.56 20.80
CA LEU A 237 -19.52 -21.41 21.78
C LEU A 237 -19.98 -21.15 23.21
N ILE A 238 -20.53 -19.98 23.51
CA ILE A 238 -20.97 -19.57 24.85
C ILE A 238 -22.45 -19.90 25.09
N ALA A 239 -23.26 -19.99 24.03
CA ALA A 239 -24.69 -20.30 24.07
C ALA A 239 -24.97 -21.80 24.24
#